data_3351a5a90b48f268ba78cd1266c309fd
#
_entry.id   3351a5a90b48f268ba78cd1266c309fd
#
_cell.length_a   1.000
_cell.length_b   1.000
_cell.length_c   1.000
_cell.angle_alpha   90.00
_cell.angle_beta   90.00
_cell.angle_gamma   90.00
#
_symmetry.space_group_name_H-M   'P 1'
#
loop_
_entity.id
_entity.type
_entity.pdbx_description
1 polymer ?
#
loop_
_entity_poly.entity_id
_entity_poly.type
_entity_poly.pdbx_seq_one_letter_code
_entity_poly.pdbx_strand_id
1 'polypeptide(L)'
;SGSFSFRLIPMAMVRIRVALPDRPGSLGAVASAIGFAGGDIRGLVVLSSEGGRGIDDITVAFPGSDPQDLVNVLSAIGGVEVISVTPVV
;
A
#
# COMPACT_ATOMS: atom_id res chain seq x y z
N SER A 1 -27.39 30.64 -5.63
CA SER A 1 -27.53 30.15 -4.41
C SER A 1 -26.23 29.82 -3.76
N GLY A 2 -25.16 29.99 -4.09
CA GLY A 2 -24.00 29.74 -3.29
C GLY A 2 -24.00 28.45 -2.51
N SER A 3 -24.78 27.48 -2.89
CA SER A 3 -24.75 26.24 -2.17
C SER A 3 -23.40 25.61 -2.35
N PHE A 4 -22.69 25.59 -1.29
CA PHE A 4 -21.41 24.93 -1.22
C PHE A 4 -21.65 23.47 -0.88
N SER A 5 -21.37 22.62 -1.84
CA SER A 5 -21.52 21.19 -1.62
C SER A 5 -20.17 20.64 -1.19
N PHE A 6 -20.05 20.35 0.08
CA PHE A 6 -18.86 19.72 0.61
C PHE A 6 -18.97 18.22 0.38
N ARG A 7 -18.14 17.71 -0.50
CA ARG A 7 -18.16 16.30 -0.83
C ARG A 7 -16.95 15.61 -0.23
N LEU A 8 -17.19 14.71 0.69
CA LEU A 8 -16.14 13.86 1.22
C LEU A 8 -15.79 12.81 0.18
N ILE A 9 -14.52 12.73 -0.15
CA ILE A 9 -14.02 11.64 -0.98
C ILE A 9 -13.89 10.43 -0.07
N PRO A 10 -14.54 9.30 -0.37
CA PRO A 10 -14.37 8.11 0.44
C PRO A 10 -12.92 7.68 0.46
N MET A 11 -12.41 7.42 1.65
CA MET A 11 -11.06 6.90 1.85
C MET A 11 -11.17 5.46 2.30
N ALA A 12 -10.61 4.55 1.52
CA ALA A 12 -10.45 3.18 1.95
C ALA A 12 -9.18 3.07 2.77
N MET A 13 -9.25 2.32 3.85
CA MET A 13 -8.07 1.97 4.64
C MET A 13 -7.84 0.47 4.47
N VAL A 14 -6.68 0.11 3.98
CA VAL A 14 -6.35 -1.29 3.75
C VAL A 14 -4.99 -1.61 4.36
N ARG A 15 -4.83 -2.87 4.74
CA ARG A 15 -3.54 -3.41 5.16
C ARG A 15 -3.06 -4.35 4.07
N ILE A 16 -1.89 -4.03 3.53
CA ILE A 16 -1.29 -4.81 2.46
C ILE A 16 -0.10 -5.55 3.03
N ARG A 17 -0.12 -6.87 2.93
CA ARG A 17 1.02 -7.68 3.30
C ARG A 17 1.82 -7.98 2.05
N VAL A 18 3.10 -7.61 2.07
CA VAL A 18 3.99 -7.79 0.92
C VAL A 18 5.24 -8.54 1.34
N ALA A 19 5.73 -9.39 0.44
CA ALA A 19 7.06 -9.94 0.51
C ALA A 19 7.94 -9.17 -0.47
N LEU A 20 9.12 -8.78 -0.03
CA LEU A 20 10.04 -7.99 -0.83
C LEU A 20 11.48 -8.39 -0.54
N PRO A 21 12.40 -8.13 -1.49
CA PRO A 21 13.80 -8.41 -1.23
C PRO A 21 14.31 -7.60 -0.04
N ASP A 22 15.07 -8.25 0.83
CA ASP A 22 15.65 -7.60 2.01
C ASP A 22 16.98 -6.95 1.60
N ARG A 23 16.88 -5.82 0.91
CA ARG A 23 18.03 -5.06 0.43
C ARG A 23 17.69 -3.58 0.39
N PRO A 24 18.70 -2.70 0.42
CA PRO A 24 18.45 -1.27 0.35
C PRO A 24 17.62 -0.88 -0.87
N GLY A 25 16.68 0.00 -0.68
CA GLY A 25 15.84 0.52 -1.74
C GLY A 25 14.57 -0.26 -2.00
N SER A 26 14.45 -1.52 -1.54
CA SER A 26 13.23 -2.30 -1.78
C SER A 26 11.99 -1.65 -1.16
N LEU A 27 12.08 -1.28 0.09
CA LEU A 27 10.96 -0.63 0.77
C LEU A 27 10.68 0.75 0.17
N GLY A 28 11.73 1.46 -0.23
CA GLY A 28 11.57 2.75 -0.90
C GLY A 28 10.81 2.62 -2.21
N ALA A 29 11.09 1.60 -2.99
CA ALA A 29 10.38 1.34 -4.25
C ALA A 29 8.90 1.05 -3.99
N VAL A 30 8.59 0.25 -2.97
CA VAL A 30 7.22 -0.05 -2.58
C VAL A 30 6.50 1.22 -2.12
N ALA A 31 7.14 2.01 -1.25
CA ALA A 31 6.54 3.24 -0.75
C ALA A 31 6.29 4.26 -1.88
N SER A 32 7.23 4.39 -2.81
CA SER A 32 7.07 5.28 -3.95
C SER A 32 5.92 4.84 -4.85
N ALA A 33 5.79 3.54 -5.09
CA ALA A 33 4.70 3.01 -5.90
C ALA A 33 3.34 3.28 -5.27
N ILE A 34 3.24 3.10 -3.96
CA ILE A 34 2.00 3.38 -3.22
C ILE A 34 1.65 4.87 -3.34
N GLY A 35 2.61 5.75 -3.13
CA GLY A 35 2.40 7.19 -3.26
C GLY A 35 2.00 7.58 -4.66
N PHE A 36 2.62 7.00 -5.67
CA PHE A 36 2.31 7.25 -7.07
C PHE A 36 0.87 6.84 -7.40
N ALA A 37 0.39 5.76 -6.80
CA ALA A 37 -0.98 5.30 -6.99
C ALA A 37 -2.01 6.10 -6.17
N GLY A 38 -1.57 7.12 -5.44
CA GLY A 38 -2.46 7.95 -4.64
C GLY A 38 -2.64 7.48 -3.21
N GLY A 39 -1.89 6.46 -2.80
CA GLY A 39 -1.98 5.95 -1.43
C GLY A 39 -1.15 6.76 -0.45
N ASP A 40 -1.62 6.81 0.78
CA ASP A 40 -0.93 7.46 1.89
C ASP A 40 -0.61 6.39 2.94
N ILE A 41 0.67 6.15 3.18
CA ILE A 41 1.09 5.15 4.15
C ILE A 41 0.84 5.68 5.55
N ARG A 42 0.05 4.94 6.32
CA ARG A 42 -0.32 5.29 7.69
C ARG A 42 0.44 4.48 8.73
N GLY A 43 0.99 3.36 8.34
CA GLY A 43 1.75 2.53 9.25
C GLY A 43 2.49 1.44 8.51
N LEU A 44 3.54 0.93 9.14
CA LEU A 44 4.34 -0.13 8.56
C LEU A 44 4.88 -0.98 9.70
N VAL A 45 4.70 -2.29 9.57
CA VAL A 45 5.22 -3.25 10.53
C VAL A 45 6.01 -4.29 9.79
N VAL A 46 7.25 -4.49 10.18
CA VAL A 46 8.09 -5.57 9.66
C VAL A 46 7.75 -6.83 10.44
N LEU A 47 7.22 -7.84 9.74
CA LEU A 47 6.78 -9.07 10.37
C LEU A 47 7.91 -10.09 10.47
N SER A 48 8.71 -10.21 9.41
CA SER A 48 9.83 -11.13 9.40
C SER A 48 10.87 -10.70 8.39
N SER A 49 12.08 -11.24 8.55
CA SER A 49 13.19 -11.00 7.64
C SER A 49 14.07 -12.23 7.68
N GLU A 50 13.98 -13.06 6.66
CA GLU A 50 14.76 -14.31 6.56
C GLU A 50 15.02 -14.65 5.11
N GLY A 51 16.16 -15.28 4.87
CA GLY A 51 16.48 -15.79 3.54
C GLY A 51 16.57 -14.73 2.46
N GLY A 52 16.96 -13.52 2.82
CA GLY A 52 17.07 -12.43 1.86
C GLY A 52 15.74 -11.80 1.48
N ARG A 53 14.65 -12.14 2.18
CA ARG A 53 13.33 -11.59 1.94
C ARG A 53 12.75 -11.07 3.25
N GLY A 54 11.98 -10.00 3.14
CA GLY A 54 11.22 -9.47 4.25
C GLY A 54 9.73 -9.58 3.98
N ILE A 55 8.94 -9.65 5.04
CA ILE A 55 7.48 -9.58 4.96
C ILE A 55 7.04 -8.40 5.81
N ASP A 56 6.36 -7.47 5.19
CA ASP A 56 5.90 -6.25 5.83
C ASP A 56 4.39 -6.13 5.71
N ASP A 57 3.76 -5.60 6.75
CA ASP A 57 2.37 -5.14 6.69
C ASP A 57 2.37 -3.63 6.56
N ILE A 58 1.73 -3.13 5.53
CA ILE A 58 1.65 -1.70 5.25
C ILE A 58 0.19 -1.28 5.30
N THR A 59 -0.10 -0.35 6.19
CA THR A 59 -1.45 0.23 6.27
C THR A 59 -1.49 1.46 5.39
N VAL A 60 -2.43 1.47 4.46
CA VAL A 60 -2.53 2.51 3.43
C VAL A 60 -3.94 3.06 3.42
N ALA A 61 -4.05 4.38 3.45
CA ALA A 61 -5.29 5.08 3.15
C ALA A 61 -5.23 5.55 1.71
N PHE A 62 -6.26 5.27 0.94
CA PHE A 62 -6.27 5.75 -0.43
C PHE A 62 -7.68 6.12 -0.87
N PRO A 63 -7.81 7.09 -1.78
CA PRO A 63 -9.12 7.50 -2.27
C PRO A 63 -9.70 6.43 -3.19
N GLY A 64 -10.98 6.15 -3.04
CA GLY A 64 -11.66 5.14 -3.82
C GLY A 64 -11.95 3.90 -3.00
N SER A 65 -12.60 2.94 -3.62
CA SER A 65 -13.04 1.73 -2.96
C SER A 65 -12.35 0.47 -3.46
N ASP A 66 -11.59 0.57 -4.55
CA ASP A 66 -10.97 -0.59 -5.17
C ASP A 66 -9.46 -0.54 -4.99
N PRO A 67 -8.88 -1.39 -4.15
CA PRO A 67 -7.43 -1.42 -3.95
C PRO A 67 -6.67 -2.12 -5.08
N GLN A 68 -7.35 -2.54 -6.14
CA GLN A 68 -6.70 -3.29 -7.21
C GLN A 68 -5.58 -2.49 -7.88
N ASP A 69 -5.72 -1.17 -7.97
CA ASP A 69 -4.65 -0.33 -8.53
C ASP A 69 -3.38 -0.40 -7.70
N LEU A 70 -3.52 -0.42 -6.37
CA LEU A 70 -2.37 -0.60 -5.48
C LEU A 70 -1.72 -1.96 -5.70
N VAL A 71 -2.53 -3.02 -5.78
CA VAL A 71 -2.02 -4.37 -6.03
C VAL A 71 -1.27 -4.42 -7.35
N ASN A 72 -1.81 -3.80 -8.39
CA ASN A 72 -1.21 -3.81 -9.71
C ASN A 72 0.15 -3.12 -9.73
N VAL A 73 0.26 -1.94 -9.12
CA VAL A 73 1.54 -1.22 -9.13
C VAL A 73 2.58 -1.92 -8.27
N LEU A 74 2.18 -2.54 -7.17
CA LEU A 74 3.11 -3.29 -6.31
C LEU A 74 3.58 -4.56 -7.00
N SER A 75 2.67 -5.27 -7.64
CA SER A 75 2.99 -6.52 -8.33
C SER A 75 3.90 -6.29 -9.54
N ALA A 76 3.95 -5.09 -10.07
CA ALA A 76 4.83 -4.74 -11.18
C ALA A 76 6.29 -4.51 -10.74
N ILE A 77 6.55 -4.39 -9.45
CA ILE A 77 7.91 -4.20 -8.95
C ILE A 77 8.60 -5.56 -8.89
N GLY A 78 9.75 -5.68 -9.55
CA GLY A 78 10.50 -6.93 -9.56
C GLY A 78 10.86 -7.38 -8.15
N GLY A 79 10.60 -8.64 -7.83
CA GLY A 79 10.88 -9.21 -6.52
C GLY A 79 9.84 -8.96 -5.46
N VAL A 80 8.83 -8.15 -5.73
CA VAL A 80 7.75 -7.86 -4.78
C VAL A 80 6.56 -8.77 -5.04
N GLU A 81 6.04 -9.35 -3.98
CA GLU A 81 4.85 -10.19 -4.04
C GLU A 81 3.81 -9.66 -3.05
N VAL A 82 2.61 -9.40 -3.53
CA VAL A 82 1.49 -9.02 -2.66
C VAL A 82 0.89 -10.31 -2.11
N ILE A 83 0.98 -10.51 -0.81
CA ILE A 83 0.50 -11.72 -0.15
C ILE A 83 -1.00 -11.59 0.14
N SER A 84 -1.42 -10.45 0.68
CA SER A 84 -2.83 -10.24 1.02
C SER A 84 -3.16 -8.76 1.09
N VAL A 85 -4.43 -8.46 0.89
CA VAL A 85 -5.00 -7.12 1.09
C VAL A 85 -6.22 -7.29 1.97
N THR A 86 -6.23 -6.61 3.10
CA THR A 86 -7.29 -6.75 4.10
C THR A 86 -7.85 -5.37 4.43
N PRO A 87 -9.17 -5.19 4.39
CA PRO A 87 -9.76 -3.93 4.84
C PRO A 87 -9.46 -3.69 6.31
N VAL A 88 -9.19 -2.45 6.66
CA VAL A 88 -9.06 -2.02 8.05
C VAL A 88 -10.38 -1.37 8.44
N VAL A 89 -11.01 -1.92 9.43
CA VAL A 89 -12.34 -1.48 9.87
C VAL A 89 -12.22 -0.60 11.09
#